data_4897ff7bc567821a8860d4facccb1b69
#
_entry.id   4897ff7bc567821a8860d4facccb1b69
#
_cell.length_a   1.000
_cell.length_b   1.000
_cell.length_c   1.000
_cell.angle_alpha   90.00
_cell.angle_beta   90.00
_cell.angle_gamma   90.00
#
_symmetry.space_group_name_H-M   'P 1'
#
loop_
_entity.id
_entity.type
_entity.pdbx_description
1 polymer ?
#
loop_
_entity_poly.entity_id
_entity_poly.type
_entity_poly.pdbx_seq_one_letter_code
_entity_poly.pdbx_strand_id
1 'polypeptide(L)'
;MCSMNVLTLKNISYSYHSLREETPALKDISFSVKEGEFLAIVGPSGCGKSTLLSIIAGLLAPESGSIITNSANPAQEKTKIGYMLQKDHLLPYRNIYQNVMLGPEIQKIDTPQVQNYAKELLKEYGLSDVMDKYPDELSGGMRQRVALIRTMVLNPTLLLLDEPFSALDYQTRLYVSADICNRIRKANKTAILITHDLSEAISLADRIIVLSGRPASVKREVPIHLSCKRDDPIVTRTAREFNEYFEILWKELYHEKH
;
A
#
# COMPACT_ATOMS: atom_id res chain seq x y z
N MET A 1 -0.25 -15.30 21.08
CA MET A 1 -1.35 -15.48 20.10
C MET A 1 -0.72 -15.69 18.74
N CYS A 2 -0.98 -16.82 18.05
CA CYS A 2 -0.52 -16.96 16.65
C CYS A 2 -1.29 -15.95 15.79
N SER A 3 -0.60 -14.95 15.25
CA SER A 3 -1.20 -14.03 14.29
C SER A 3 -1.58 -14.80 13.02
N MET A 4 -2.84 -14.66 12.60
CA MET A 4 -3.36 -15.32 11.40
C MET A 4 -2.81 -14.61 10.15
N ASN A 5 -2.46 -15.36 9.11
CA ASN A 5 -2.11 -14.76 7.81
C ASN A 5 -3.38 -14.31 7.09
N VAL A 6 -3.46 -13.03 6.76
CA VAL A 6 -4.56 -12.44 5.96
C VAL A 6 -4.38 -12.76 4.48
N LEU A 7 -3.12 -12.85 4.04
CA LEU A 7 -2.75 -13.13 2.65
C LEU A 7 -1.59 -14.11 2.62
N THR A 8 -1.64 -15.09 1.71
CA THR A 8 -0.52 -15.97 1.41
C THR A 8 -0.42 -16.17 -0.10
N LEU A 9 0.73 -15.88 -0.67
CA LEU A 9 1.10 -16.15 -2.05
C LEU A 9 1.98 -17.39 -2.10
N LYS A 10 1.73 -18.29 -3.05
CA LYS A 10 2.53 -19.51 -3.27
C LYS A 10 2.89 -19.62 -4.74
N ASN A 11 4.18 -19.50 -5.04
CA ASN A 11 4.79 -19.71 -6.37
C ASN A 11 4.09 -18.93 -7.49
N ILE A 12 3.76 -17.66 -7.24
CA ILE A 12 3.10 -16.80 -8.22
C ILE A 12 4.07 -16.44 -9.33
N SER A 13 3.70 -16.80 -10.57
CA SER A 13 4.41 -16.38 -11.78
C SER A 13 3.44 -15.72 -12.76
N TYR A 14 3.96 -14.78 -13.53
CA TYR A 14 3.18 -14.03 -14.49
C TYR A 14 4.06 -13.44 -15.61
N SER A 15 3.62 -13.58 -16.87
CA SER A 15 4.20 -12.94 -18.03
C SER A 15 3.17 -12.05 -18.75
N TYR A 16 3.64 -10.99 -19.37
CA TYR A 16 2.85 -10.22 -20.32
C TYR A 16 3.00 -10.82 -21.71
N HIS A 17 1.89 -11.15 -22.35
CA HIS A 17 1.87 -11.67 -23.71
C HIS A 17 1.48 -10.58 -24.69
N SER A 18 2.31 -10.33 -25.68
CA SER A 18 2.01 -9.52 -26.85
C SER A 18 2.02 -10.39 -28.10
N LEU A 19 1.53 -9.88 -29.21
CA LEU A 19 1.56 -10.61 -30.50
C LEU A 19 2.98 -11.00 -30.96
N ARG A 20 4.02 -10.40 -30.42
CA ARG A 20 5.40 -10.58 -30.86
C ARG A 20 6.35 -11.11 -29.78
N GLU A 21 5.97 -11.00 -28.51
CA GLU A 21 6.91 -11.26 -27.43
C GLU A 21 6.18 -11.64 -26.14
N GLU A 22 6.74 -12.61 -25.44
CA GLU A 22 6.42 -12.91 -24.04
C GLU A 22 7.43 -12.21 -23.15
N THR A 23 6.92 -11.46 -22.17
CA THR A 23 7.76 -10.69 -21.26
C THR A 23 7.51 -11.12 -19.82
N PRO A 24 8.34 -12.03 -19.25
CA PRO A 24 8.20 -12.47 -17.88
C PRO A 24 8.30 -11.29 -16.91
N ALA A 25 7.32 -11.14 -16.03
CA ALA A 25 7.27 -10.08 -15.04
C ALA A 25 7.55 -10.58 -13.62
N LEU A 26 6.94 -11.71 -13.24
CA LEU A 26 7.10 -12.32 -11.92
C LEU A 26 7.48 -13.79 -12.07
N LYS A 27 8.33 -14.28 -11.16
CA LYS A 27 8.77 -15.68 -11.12
C LYS A 27 8.79 -16.19 -9.68
N ASP A 28 7.99 -17.22 -9.41
CA ASP A 28 7.96 -17.98 -8.15
C ASP A 28 7.85 -17.13 -6.88
N ILE A 29 7.04 -16.05 -6.91
CA ILE A 29 6.82 -15.18 -5.77
C ILE A 29 6.03 -15.92 -4.69
N SER A 30 6.62 -16.04 -3.50
CA SER A 30 6.00 -16.68 -2.34
C SER A 30 6.28 -15.85 -1.08
N PHE A 31 5.24 -15.44 -0.39
CA PHE A 31 5.29 -14.82 0.94
C PHE A 31 3.90 -14.81 1.59
N SER A 32 3.85 -14.45 2.87
CA SER A 32 2.58 -14.27 3.59
C SER A 32 2.56 -12.92 4.30
N VAL A 33 1.36 -12.42 4.59
CA VAL A 33 1.13 -11.17 5.33
C VAL A 33 0.24 -11.48 6.52
N LYS A 34 0.68 -11.06 7.71
CA LYS A 34 -0.05 -11.27 8.97
C LYS A 34 -1.09 -10.17 9.18
N GLU A 35 -2.12 -10.47 9.96
CA GLU A 35 -3.09 -9.47 10.37
C GLU A 35 -2.43 -8.33 11.15
N GLY A 36 -2.76 -7.08 10.79
CA GLY A 36 -2.20 -5.87 11.37
C GLY A 36 -0.77 -5.55 10.93
N GLU A 37 -0.15 -6.38 10.07
CA GLU A 37 1.20 -6.15 9.55
C GLU A 37 1.21 -5.01 8.53
N PHE A 38 2.21 -4.14 8.63
CA PHE A 38 2.57 -3.17 7.61
C PHE A 38 3.79 -3.68 6.84
N LEU A 39 3.56 -4.29 5.68
CA LEU A 39 4.58 -4.86 4.81
C LEU A 39 4.99 -3.84 3.75
N ALA A 40 6.30 -3.59 3.56
CA ALA A 40 6.78 -2.88 2.37
C ALA A 40 7.38 -3.83 1.35
N ILE A 41 7.21 -3.51 0.07
CA ILE A 41 7.83 -4.20 -1.07
C ILE A 41 8.68 -3.19 -1.82
N VAL A 42 9.98 -3.44 -1.89
CA VAL A 42 10.95 -2.63 -2.62
C VAL A 42 11.61 -3.45 -3.72
N GLY A 43 12.10 -2.77 -4.75
CA GLY A 43 12.76 -3.43 -5.87
C GLY A 43 13.04 -2.44 -7.00
N PRO A 44 13.86 -2.80 -7.99
CA PRO A 44 14.19 -1.93 -9.13
C PRO A 44 12.95 -1.40 -9.86
N SER A 45 13.07 -0.26 -10.53
CA SER A 45 11.99 0.27 -11.35
C SER A 45 11.65 -0.71 -12.47
N GLY A 46 10.33 -0.93 -12.70
CA GLY A 46 9.87 -1.83 -13.76
C GLY A 46 10.03 -3.33 -13.47
N CYS A 47 10.48 -3.75 -12.27
CA CYS A 47 10.67 -5.17 -11.96
C CYS A 47 9.37 -5.98 -11.87
N GLY A 48 8.20 -5.34 -11.65
CA GLY A 48 6.90 -6.03 -11.57
C GLY A 48 6.11 -5.78 -10.29
N LYS A 49 6.49 -4.80 -9.46
CA LYS A 49 5.81 -4.49 -8.17
C LYS A 49 4.32 -4.20 -8.34
N SER A 50 3.94 -3.29 -9.25
CA SER A 50 2.53 -2.95 -9.51
C SER A 50 1.78 -4.13 -10.14
N THR A 51 2.46 -4.97 -10.94
CA THR A 51 1.91 -6.23 -11.45
C THR A 51 1.54 -7.16 -10.30
N LEU A 52 2.44 -7.30 -9.32
CA LEU A 52 2.19 -8.10 -8.11
C LEU A 52 0.98 -7.59 -7.33
N LEU A 53 0.86 -6.26 -7.09
CA LEU A 53 -0.32 -5.70 -6.45
C LEU A 53 -1.60 -5.94 -7.26
N SER A 54 -1.54 -5.81 -8.58
CA SER A 54 -2.69 -6.07 -9.46
C SER A 54 -3.16 -7.53 -9.37
N ILE A 55 -2.24 -8.47 -9.24
CA ILE A 55 -2.54 -9.89 -9.03
C ILE A 55 -3.15 -10.10 -7.63
N ILE A 56 -2.59 -9.49 -6.58
CA ILE A 56 -3.15 -9.57 -5.21
C ILE A 56 -4.56 -8.95 -5.17
N ALA A 57 -4.78 -7.86 -5.89
CA ALA A 57 -6.09 -7.20 -6.01
C ALA A 57 -7.12 -8.01 -6.84
N GLY A 58 -6.70 -9.08 -7.51
CA GLY A 58 -7.55 -9.87 -8.39
C GLY A 58 -7.87 -9.20 -9.74
N LEU A 59 -7.12 -8.16 -10.11
CA LEU A 59 -7.22 -7.48 -11.41
C LEU A 59 -6.51 -8.25 -12.53
N LEU A 60 -5.50 -9.04 -12.16
CA LEU A 60 -4.78 -9.95 -13.07
C LEU A 60 -4.80 -11.35 -12.46
N ALA A 61 -5.02 -12.37 -13.30
CA ALA A 61 -4.91 -13.77 -12.89
C ALA A 61 -3.44 -14.20 -13.03
N PRO A 62 -2.82 -14.84 -12.02
CA PRO A 62 -1.49 -15.41 -12.17
C PRO A 62 -1.50 -16.58 -13.16
N GLU A 63 -0.40 -16.79 -13.91
CA GLU A 63 -0.25 -17.93 -14.81
C GLU A 63 -0.01 -19.23 -14.04
N SER A 64 0.68 -19.13 -12.91
CA SER A 64 0.90 -20.25 -12.01
C SER A 64 0.90 -19.78 -10.56
N GLY A 65 0.78 -20.74 -9.66
CA GLY A 65 0.73 -20.50 -8.23
C GLY A 65 -0.69 -20.29 -7.69
N SER A 66 -0.79 -19.89 -6.43
CA SER A 66 -2.08 -19.66 -5.77
C SER A 66 -2.01 -18.53 -4.77
N ILE A 67 -3.14 -17.82 -4.64
CA ILE A 67 -3.35 -16.77 -3.64
C ILE A 67 -4.40 -17.26 -2.66
N ILE A 68 -4.06 -17.28 -1.40
CA ILE A 68 -4.96 -17.64 -0.30
C ILE A 68 -5.21 -16.38 0.51
N THR A 69 -6.46 -15.95 0.59
CA THR A 69 -6.90 -14.85 1.42
C THR A 69 -7.76 -15.41 2.55
N ASN A 70 -7.39 -15.09 3.79
CA ASN A 70 -8.14 -15.47 4.97
C ASN A 70 -8.73 -14.23 5.62
N SER A 71 -10.02 -14.24 5.91
CA SER A 71 -10.63 -13.22 6.75
C SER A 71 -10.50 -13.64 8.21
N ALA A 72 -10.04 -12.74 9.07
CA ALA A 72 -10.03 -12.95 10.51
C ALA A 72 -11.44 -13.06 11.11
N ASN A 73 -12.46 -12.59 10.37
CA ASN A 73 -13.87 -12.71 10.77
C ASN A 73 -14.52 -13.86 9.99
N PRO A 74 -14.92 -14.97 10.66
CA PRO A 74 -15.58 -16.11 10.04
C PRO A 74 -16.90 -15.75 9.30
N ALA A 75 -17.52 -14.61 9.63
CA ALA A 75 -18.70 -14.10 8.94
C ALA A 75 -18.37 -13.40 7.61
N GLN A 76 -17.11 -13.17 7.29
CA GLN A 76 -16.65 -12.59 6.03
C GLN A 76 -15.98 -13.69 5.18
N GLU A 77 -16.64 -14.17 4.18
CA GLU A 77 -16.13 -15.23 3.29
C GLU A 77 -14.88 -14.84 2.48
N LYS A 78 -14.58 -13.54 2.32
CA LYS A 78 -13.42 -13.05 1.56
C LYS A 78 -12.77 -11.84 2.21
N THR A 79 -11.44 -11.75 2.12
CA THR A 79 -10.67 -10.54 2.48
C THR A 79 -11.13 -9.38 1.60
N LYS A 80 -11.59 -8.30 2.24
CA LYS A 80 -11.91 -7.05 1.53
C LYS A 80 -10.62 -6.31 1.24
N ILE A 81 -10.29 -6.16 -0.03
CA ILE A 81 -9.07 -5.47 -0.48
C ILE A 81 -9.42 -4.04 -0.90
N GLY A 82 -8.70 -3.07 -0.35
CA GLY A 82 -8.69 -1.69 -0.80
C GLY A 82 -7.42 -1.43 -1.58
N TYR A 83 -7.51 -0.92 -2.82
CA TYR A 83 -6.35 -0.63 -3.66
C TYR A 83 -6.24 0.85 -3.96
N MET A 84 -5.19 1.47 -3.45
CA MET A 84 -4.79 2.84 -3.77
C MET A 84 -3.71 2.81 -4.84
N LEU A 85 -4.04 3.30 -6.02
CA LEU A 85 -3.15 3.38 -7.17
C LEU A 85 -2.13 4.52 -7.00
N GLN A 86 -1.04 4.48 -7.76
CA GLN A 86 0.03 5.48 -7.75
C GLN A 86 -0.47 6.91 -7.99
N LYS A 87 -1.42 7.10 -8.91
CA LYS A 87 -2.12 8.36 -9.11
C LYS A 87 -3.40 8.39 -8.30
N ASP A 88 -3.81 9.58 -7.86
CA ASP A 88 -5.02 9.76 -7.06
C ASP A 88 -6.32 9.36 -7.79
N HIS A 89 -6.35 9.49 -9.13
CA HIS A 89 -7.51 9.16 -9.98
C HIS A 89 -8.84 9.70 -9.43
N LEU A 90 -8.81 10.91 -8.86
CA LEU A 90 -10.03 11.60 -8.46
C LEU A 90 -10.80 12.02 -9.70
N LEU A 91 -12.13 11.89 -9.64
CA LEU A 91 -13.01 12.30 -10.74
C LEU A 91 -13.15 13.83 -10.71
N PRO A 92 -12.68 14.55 -11.75
CA PRO A 92 -12.61 16.02 -11.73
C PRO A 92 -13.97 16.69 -11.69
N TYR A 93 -15.03 16.02 -12.13
CA TYR A 93 -16.42 16.50 -12.15
C TYR A 93 -17.22 16.17 -10.88
N ARG A 94 -16.57 15.55 -9.87
CA ARG A 94 -17.12 15.26 -8.55
C ARG A 94 -16.38 16.07 -7.50
N ASN A 95 -17.11 16.61 -6.53
CA ASN A 95 -16.48 17.20 -5.36
C ASN A 95 -15.79 16.13 -4.50
N ILE A 96 -15.07 16.55 -3.46
CA ILE A 96 -14.25 15.66 -2.61
C ILE A 96 -15.13 14.64 -1.90
N TYR A 97 -16.25 15.06 -1.31
CA TYR A 97 -17.17 14.14 -0.65
C TYR A 97 -17.74 13.09 -1.63
N GLN A 98 -18.14 13.50 -2.82
CA GLN A 98 -18.65 12.60 -3.86
C GLN A 98 -17.55 11.63 -4.37
N ASN A 99 -16.29 12.06 -4.43
CA ASN A 99 -15.18 11.19 -4.75
C ASN A 99 -14.99 10.11 -3.68
N VAL A 100 -15.08 10.47 -2.40
CA VAL A 100 -14.98 9.52 -1.28
C VAL A 100 -16.13 8.52 -1.32
N MET A 101 -17.34 8.97 -1.60
CA MET A 101 -18.55 8.13 -1.63
C MET A 101 -18.68 7.26 -2.88
N LEU A 102 -17.80 7.40 -3.87
CA LEU A 102 -17.88 6.65 -5.13
C LEU A 102 -17.97 5.13 -4.94
N GLY A 103 -17.12 4.57 -4.09
CA GLY A 103 -17.11 3.14 -3.80
C GLY A 103 -18.40 2.66 -3.12
N PRO A 104 -18.86 3.30 -2.04
CA PRO A 104 -20.15 3.00 -1.41
C PRO A 104 -21.35 3.11 -2.37
N GLU A 105 -21.39 4.13 -3.24
CA GLU A 105 -22.44 4.28 -4.25
C GLU A 105 -22.46 3.10 -5.23
N ILE A 106 -21.30 2.71 -5.78
CA ILE A 106 -21.19 1.59 -6.72
C ILE A 106 -21.62 0.28 -6.06
N GLN A 107 -21.23 0.07 -4.80
CA GLN A 107 -21.57 -1.14 -4.04
C GLN A 107 -22.99 -1.10 -3.45
N LYS A 108 -23.72 0.00 -3.62
CA LYS A 108 -25.08 0.23 -3.06
C LYS A 108 -25.12 0.06 -1.53
N ILE A 109 -24.09 0.54 -0.85
CA ILE A 109 -23.95 0.53 0.62
C ILE A 109 -23.83 1.94 1.21
N ASP A 110 -24.31 2.96 0.51
CA ASP A 110 -24.27 4.38 0.89
C ASP A 110 -25.28 4.73 2.00
N THR A 111 -25.31 3.92 3.03
CA THR A 111 -26.18 4.10 4.20
C THR A 111 -25.79 5.33 5.03
N PRO A 112 -26.70 5.85 5.90
CA PRO A 112 -26.35 6.94 6.81
C PRO A 112 -25.11 6.67 7.68
N GLN A 113 -24.89 5.42 8.06
CA GLN A 113 -23.72 5.00 8.84
C GLN A 113 -22.43 5.17 8.01
N VAL A 114 -22.41 4.74 6.74
CA VAL A 114 -21.27 4.89 5.84
C VAL A 114 -21.00 6.37 5.52
N GLN A 115 -22.06 7.17 5.32
CA GLN A 115 -21.96 8.62 5.11
C GLN A 115 -21.33 9.32 6.32
N ASN A 116 -21.75 8.98 7.53
CA ASN A 116 -21.16 9.51 8.76
C ASN A 116 -19.69 9.10 8.89
N TYR A 117 -19.38 7.82 8.64
CA TYR A 117 -18.00 7.33 8.66
C TYR A 117 -17.10 8.05 7.64
N ALA A 118 -17.61 8.32 6.42
CA ALA A 118 -16.90 9.11 5.42
C ALA A 118 -16.57 10.52 5.91
N LYS A 119 -17.54 11.19 6.57
CA LYS A 119 -17.34 12.53 7.15
C LYS A 119 -16.35 12.50 8.31
N GLU A 120 -16.40 11.48 9.16
CA GLU A 120 -15.44 11.28 10.25
C GLU A 120 -14.02 11.09 9.70
N LEU A 121 -13.84 10.26 8.67
CA LEU A 121 -12.54 10.11 8.00
C LEU A 121 -12.06 11.43 7.42
N LEU A 122 -12.91 12.18 6.69
CA LEU A 122 -12.54 13.47 6.13
C LEU A 122 -12.11 14.45 7.23
N LYS A 123 -12.82 14.47 8.37
CA LYS A 123 -12.45 15.29 9.53
C LYS A 123 -11.13 14.83 10.14
N GLU A 124 -10.96 13.55 10.36
CA GLU A 124 -9.75 12.96 10.92
C GLU A 124 -8.51 13.28 10.07
N TYR A 125 -8.65 13.27 8.75
CA TYR A 125 -7.55 13.57 7.82
C TYR A 125 -7.43 15.08 7.49
N GLY A 126 -8.14 15.95 8.20
CA GLY A 126 -8.03 17.41 8.06
C GLY A 126 -8.58 17.97 6.74
N LEU A 127 -9.66 17.37 6.23
CA LEU A 127 -10.29 17.71 4.96
C LEU A 127 -11.75 18.18 5.12
N SER A 128 -12.20 18.51 6.35
CA SER A 128 -13.58 18.96 6.60
C SER A 128 -13.97 20.17 5.78
N ASP A 129 -13.07 21.15 5.66
CA ASP A 129 -13.36 22.45 5.05
C ASP A 129 -13.30 22.43 3.52
N VAL A 130 -12.97 21.28 2.94
CA VAL A 130 -12.80 21.11 1.49
C VAL A 130 -13.72 20.05 0.89
N MET A 131 -14.70 19.55 1.65
CA MET A 131 -15.61 18.49 1.19
C MET A 131 -16.37 18.84 -0.09
N ASP A 132 -16.74 20.10 -0.24
CA ASP A 132 -17.52 20.61 -1.38
C ASP A 132 -16.64 21.11 -2.53
N LYS A 133 -15.31 21.17 -2.34
CA LYS A 133 -14.35 21.56 -3.38
C LYS A 133 -14.12 20.44 -4.39
N TYR A 134 -13.54 20.81 -5.53
CA TYR A 134 -13.16 19.89 -6.60
C TYR A 134 -11.66 19.54 -6.52
N PRO A 135 -11.23 18.43 -7.15
CA PRO A 135 -9.84 17.96 -7.07
C PRO A 135 -8.77 18.96 -7.51
N ASP A 136 -9.06 19.82 -8.48
CA ASP A 136 -8.16 20.86 -9.01
C ASP A 136 -7.92 22.02 -8.02
N GLU A 137 -8.79 22.19 -7.03
CA GLU A 137 -8.65 23.19 -5.97
C GLU A 137 -7.78 22.70 -4.80
N LEU A 138 -7.33 21.43 -4.83
CA LEU A 138 -6.58 20.81 -3.74
C LEU A 138 -5.08 20.68 -4.04
N SER A 139 -4.24 20.77 -3.00
CA SER A 139 -2.84 20.41 -3.12
C SER A 139 -2.67 18.91 -3.41
N GLY A 140 -1.50 18.53 -3.94
CA GLY A 140 -1.19 17.11 -4.21
C GLY A 140 -1.36 16.22 -2.97
N GLY A 141 -0.88 16.67 -1.81
CA GLY A 141 -1.03 15.95 -0.54
C GLY A 141 -2.47 15.80 -0.09
N MET A 142 -3.31 16.82 -0.30
CA MET A 142 -4.73 16.73 -0.01
C MET A 142 -5.42 15.72 -0.93
N ARG A 143 -5.13 15.74 -2.24
CA ARG A 143 -5.68 14.76 -3.18
C ARG A 143 -5.29 13.33 -2.81
N GLN A 144 -4.06 13.10 -2.37
CA GLN A 144 -3.62 11.78 -1.92
C GLN A 144 -4.37 11.30 -0.67
N ARG A 145 -4.61 12.19 0.31
CA ARG A 145 -5.45 11.85 1.47
C ARG A 145 -6.88 11.50 1.05
N VAL A 146 -7.46 12.24 0.10
CA VAL A 146 -8.80 11.92 -0.43
C VAL A 146 -8.82 10.54 -1.09
N ALA A 147 -7.82 10.21 -1.91
CA ALA A 147 -7.72 8.89 -2.56
C ALA A 147 -7.61 7.75 -1.52
N LEU A 148 -6.85 7.98 -0.44
CA LEU A 148 -6.79 7.03 0.66
C LEU A 148 -8.14 6.89 1.37
N ILE A 149 -8.81 8.00 1.71
CA ILE A 149 -10.13 7.97 2.38
C ILE A 149 -11.15 7.26 1.50
N ARG A 150 -11.15 7.51 0.19
CA ARG A 150 -11.99 6.80 -0.78
C ARG A 150 -11.79 5.28 -0.73
N THR A 151 -10.57 4.85 -0.46
CA THR A 151 -10.26 3.43 -0.30
C THR A 151 -10.68 2.93 1.09
N MET A 152 -10.46 3.72 2.14
CA MET A 152 -10.72 3.33 3.53
C MET A 152 -12.21 3.32 3.89
N VAL A 153 -13.05 4.14 3.24
CA VAL A 153 -14.49 4.21 3.53
C VAL A 153 -15.20 2.87 3.29
N LEU A 154 -14.65 2.03 2.42
CA LEU A 154 -15.12 0.66 2.18
C LEU A 154 -14.74 -0.32 3.30
N ASN A 155 -14.05 0.16 4.34
CA ASN A 155 -13.58 -0.62 5.48
C ASN A 155 -12.82 -1.91 5.07
N PRO A 156 -11.76 -1.80 4.26
CA PRO A 156 -11.00 -2.97 3.82
C PRO A 156 -10.26 -3.63 4.99
N THR A 157 -10.00 -4.93 4.88
CA THR A 157 -9.13 -5.69 5.79
C THR A 157 -7.67 -5.64 5.36
N LEU A 158 -7.42 -5.51 4.05
CA LEU A 158 -6.09 -5.38 3.45
C LEU A 158 -6.03 -4.14 2.56
N LEU A 159 -5.09 -3.25 2.82
CA LEU A 159 -4.79 -2.07 2.01
C LEU A 159 -3.58 -2.37 1.10
N LEU A 160 -3.73 -2.12 -0.18
CA LEU A 160 -2.66 -2.13 -1.18
C LEU A 160 -2.36 -0.69 -1.57
N LEU A 161 -1.12 -0.26 -1.37
CA LEU A 161 -0.66 1.12 -1.56
C LEU A 161 0.48 1.12 -2.59
N ASP A 162 0.20 1.54 -3.83
CA ASP A 162 1.16 1.58 -4.93
C ASP A 162 1.79 2.96 -5.05
N GLU A 163 2.98 3.15 -4.50
CA GLU A 163 3.72 4.42 -4.47
C GLU A 163 2.86 5.63 -4.05
N PRO A 164 2.09 5.53 -2.95
CA PRO A 164 1.03 6.48 -2.64
C PRO A 164 1.52 7.91 -2.38
N PHE A 165 2.82 8.10 -2.16
CA PHE A 165 3.41 9.39 -1.80
C PHE A 165 4.40 9.93 -2.84
N SER A 166 4.53 9.28 -4.00
CA SER A 166 5.52 9.62 -5.03
C SER A 166 5.34 11.01 -5.64
N ALA A 167 4.10 11.52 -5.67
CA ALA A 167 3.77 12.84 -6.23
C ALA A 167 4.00 14.00 -5.24
N LEU A 168 4.46 13.74 -4.01
CA LEU A 168 4.70 14.75 -2.99
C LEU A 168 6.15 15.20 -2.97
N ASP A 169 6.38 16.50 -2.67
CA ASP A 169 7.72 16.98 -2.33
C ASP A 169 8.24 16.27 -1.07
N TYR A 170 9.55 16.32 -0.86
CA TYR A 170 10.22 15.57 0.18
C TYR A 170 9.69 15.87 1.59
N GLN A 171 9.49 17.15 1.95
CA GLN A 171 9.03 17.51 3.29
C GLN A 171 7.59 17.07 3.53
N THR A 172 6.69 17.37 2.59
CA THR A 172 5.30 16.96 2.65
C THR A 172 5.17 15.44 2.71
N ARG A 173 5.96 14.72 1.90
CA ARG A 173 6.00 13.25 1.90
C ARG A 173 6.34 12.69 3.27
N LEU A 174 7.37 13.24 3.92
CA LEU A 174 7.85 12.77 5.21
C LEU A 174 6.74 12.77 6.28
N TYR A 175 6.03 13.87 6.41
CA TYR A 175 4.98 14.00 7.43
C TYR A 175 3.67 13.30 7.02
N VAL A 176 3.27 13.42 5.75
CA VAL A 176 2.02 12.82 5.27
C VAL A 176 2.08 11.31 5.31
N SER A 177 3.20 10.70 4.90
CA SER A 177 3.35 9.24 4.94
C SER A 177 3.31 8.70 6.37
N ALA A 178 4.00 9.36 7.30
CA ALA A 178 3.99 8.96 8.71
C ALA A 178 2.59 9.10 9.34
N ASP A 179 1.92 10.23 9.11
CA ASP A 179 0.56 10.46 9.62
C ASP A 179 -0.41 9.39 9.09
N ILE A 180 -0.41 9.15 7.78
CA ILE A 180 -1.25 8.15 7.14
C ILE A 180 -0.99 6.75 7.69
N CYS A 181 0.27 6.33 7.78
CA CYS A 181 0.61 5.00 8.27
C CYS A 181 0.27 4.81 9.74
N ASN A 182 0.45 5.85 10.57
CA ASN A 182 0.03 5.81 11.97
C ASN A 182 -1.49 5.64 12.10
N ARG A 183 -2.29 6.28 11.24
CA ARG A 183 -3.75 6.10 11.22
C ARG A 183 -4.15 4.70 10.78
N ILE A 184 -3.50 4.15 9.75
CA ILE A 184 -3.71 2.77 9.30
C ILE A 184 -3.44 1.79 10.45
N ARG A 185 -2.34 1.99 11.20
CA ARG A 185 -1.99 1.17 12.38
C ARG A 185 -2.99 1.32 13.51
N LYS A 186 -3.38 2.56 13.87
CA LYS A 186 -4.40 2.80 14.91
C LYS A 186 -5.73 2.13 14.58
N ALA A 187 -6.09 2.06 13.31
CA ALA A 187 -7.27 1.35 12.82
C ALA A 187 -7.07 -0.18 12.74
N ASN A 188 -5.92 -0.70 13.17
CA ASN A 188 -5.55 -2.13 13.13
C ASN A 188 -5.73 -2.76 11.73
N LYS A 189 -5.38 -2.00 10.67
CA LYS A 189 -5.48 -2.47 9.29
C LYS A 189 -4.17 -3.09 8.84
N THR A 190 -4.28 -4.13 8.01
CA THR A 190 -3.13 -4.72 7.31
C THR A 190 -2.84 -3.92 6.06
N ALA A 191 -1.57 -3.66 5.76
CA ALA A 191 -1.18 -2.89 4.58
C ALA A 191 0.02 -3.48 3.86
N ILE A 192 0.01 -3.40 2.53
CA ILE A 192 1.15 -3.65 1.66
C ILE A 192 1.48 -2.34 0.95
N LEU A 193 2.67 -1.83 1.18
CA LEU A 193 3.19 -0.61 0.58
C LEU A 193 4.24 -0.94 -0.49
N ILE A 194 4.03 -0.49 -1.71
CA ILE A 194 5.11 -0.42 -2.71
C ILE A 194 5.71 0.97 -2.64
N THR A 195 7.03 1.01 -2.52
CA THR A 195 7.81 2.25 -2.63
C THR A 195 9.19 1.98 -3.22
N HIS A 196 9.76 2.99 -3.84
CA HIS A 196 11.16 3.00 -4.27
C HIS A 196 12.08 3.76 -3.28
N ASP A 197 11.50 4.38 -2.25
CA ASP A 197 12.23 5.09 -1.19
C ASP A 197 12.51 4.13 -0.02
N LEU A 198 13.79 3.73 0.14
CA LEU A 198 14.22 2.84 1.23
C LEU A 198 13.98 3.47 2.61
N SER A 199 14.17 4.78 2.71
CA SER A 199 13.97 5.47 3.97
C SER A 199 12.50 5.45 4.40
N GLU A 200 11.58 5.55 3.43
CA GLU A 200 10.16 5.39 3.65
C GLU A 200 9.82 3.97 4.10
N ALA A 201 10.32 2.96 3.37
CA ALA A 201 10.10 1.55 3.71
C ALA A 201 10.56 1.22 5.13
N ILE A 202 11.77 1.63 5.52
CA ILE A 202 12.34 1.40 6.87
C ILE A 202 11.51 2.10 7.94
N SER A 203 11.12 3.35 7.70
CA SER A 203 10.36 4.13 8.67
C SER A 203 8.97 3.57 8.93
N LEU A 204 8.34 3.00 7.92
CA LEU A 204 6.92 2.67 7.94
C LEU A 204 6.63 1.18 8.10
N ALA A 205 7.46 0.27 7.59
CA ALA A 205 7.15 -1.15 7.54
C ALA A 205 7.61 -1.93 8.78
N ASP A 206 6.89 -2.99 9.10
CA ASP A 206 7.30 -3.98 10.12
C ASP A 206 8.25 -5.02 9.51
N ARG A 207 8.10 -5.23 8.18
CA ARG A 207 8.95 -6.10 7.38
C ARG A 207 9.04 -5.57 5.95
N ILE A 208 10.18 -5.75 5.32
CA ILE A 208 10.44 -5.36 3.94
C ILE A 208 10.76 -6.59 3.11
N ILE A 209 10.08 -6.74 1.97
CA ILE A 209 10.43 -7.71 0.93
C ILE A 209 11.21 -6.97 -0.16
N VAL A 210 12.40 -7.47 -0.45
CA VAL A 210 13.24 -7.00 -1.55
C VAL A 210 13.01 -7.91 -2.74
N LEU A 211 12.58 -7.34 -3.87
CA LEU A 211 12.43 -8.03 -5.13
C LEU A 211 13.67 -7.87 -6.00
N SER A 212 13.99 -8.92 -6.76
CA SER A 212 15.03 -8.89 -7.80
C SER A 212 14.64 -8.03 -9.00
N GLY A 213 15.56 -7.91 -9.95
CA GLY A 213 15.26 -7.41 -11.30
C GLY A 213 14.25 -8.30 -12.03
N ARG A 214 13.87 -7.91 -13.25
CA ARG A 214 12.87 -8.61 -14.04
C ARG A 214 13.42 -9.90 -14.68
N PRO A 215 12.70 -11.05 -14.63
CA PRO A 215 11.46 -11.28 -13.86
C PRO A 215 11.71 -11.22 -12.35
N ALA A 216 10.81 -10.53 -11.62
CA ALA A 216 10.98 -10.35 -10.20
C ALA A 216 10.76 -11.67 -9.44
N SER A 217 11.64 -11.92 -8.48
CA SER A 217 11.52 -12.96 -7.46
C SER A 217 11.77 -12.34 -6.09
N VAL A 218 11.39 -13.02 -5.01
CA VAL A 218 11.73 -12.58 -3.65
C VAL A 218 13.22 -12.85 -3.43
N LYS A 219 14.01 -11.77 -3.32
CA LYS A 219 15.44 -11.85 -3.07
C LYS A 219 15.75 -11.97 -1.59
N ARG A 220 15.05 -11.18 -0.77
CA ARG A 220 15.24 -11.16 0.68
C ARG A 220 14.01 -10.65 1.41
N GLU A 221 13.77 -11.16 2.61
CA GLU A 221 12.84 -10.60 3.58
C GLU A 221 13.64 -10.05 4.77
N VAL A 222 13.33 -8.80 5.14
CA VAL A 222 14.04 -8.09 6.22
C VAL A 222 13.01 -7.62 7.25
N PRO A 223 12.95 -8.22 8.45
CA PRO A 223 12.15 -7.70 9.55
C PRO A 223 12.78 -6.40 10.07
N ILE A 224 11.95 -5.40 10.37
CA ILE A 224 12.40 -4.08 10.80
C ILE A 224 12.03 -3.86 12.26
N HIS A 225 13.04 -3.76 13.11
CA HIS A 225 12.91 -3.47 14.52
C HIS A 225 13.68 -2.20 14.85
N LEU A 226 12.96 -1.11 15.13
CA LEU A 226 13.56 0.16 15.54
C LEU A 226 13.34 0.38 17.04
N SER A 227 14.33 0.90 17.71
CA SER A 227 14.29 1.22 19.15
C SER A 227 13.42 2.42 19.50
N CYS A 228 12.92 3.14 18.49
CA CYS A 228 12.07 4.33 18.64
C CYS A 228 10.62 4.04 18.23
N LYS A 229 9.71 4.93 18.70
CA LYS A 229 8.33 4.96 18.19
C LYS A 229 8.32 5.50 16.76
N ARG A 230 7.44 4.97 15.90
CA ARG A 230 7.30 5.37 14.50
C ARG A 230 6.32 6.53 14.29
N ASP A 231 6.03 7.28 15.36
CA ASP A 231 5.06 8.40 15.33
C ASP A 231 5.67 9.65 14.69
N ASP A 232 6.99 9.82 14.83
CA ASP A 232 7.73 10.93 14.24
C ASP A 232 8.75 10.40 13.22
N PRO A 233 8.60 10.81 11.94
CA PRO A 233 9.49 10.35 10.87
C PRO A 233 10.94 10.84 11.03
N ILE A 234 11.16 11.96 11.72
CA ILE A 234 12.52 12.48 12.00
C ILE A 234 13.18 11.59 13.05
N VAL A 235 12.48 11.30 14.15
CA VAL A 235 12.97 10.41 15.21
C VAL A 235 13.26 9.03 14.66
N THR A 236 12.40 8.52 13.80
CA THR A 236 12.58 7.21 13.16
C THR A 236 13.87 7.15 12.35
N ARG A 237 14.19 8.20 11.60
CA ARG A 237 15.39 8.26 10.74
C ARG A 237 16.69 8.49 11.53
N THR A 238 16.60 8.96 12.76
CA THR A 238 17.75 9.12 13.67
C THR A 238 17.99 7.88 14.56
N ALA A 239 17.13 6.87 14.48
CA ALA A 239 17.33 5.62 15.19
C ALA A 239 18.64 4.94 14.75
N ARG A 240 19.37 4.36 15.72
CA ARG A 240 20.67 3.75 15.47
C ARG A 240 20.60 2.65 14.40
N GLU A 241 19.56 1.83 14.44
CA GLU A 241 19.36 0.70 13.55
C GLU A 241 18.98 1.12 12.12
N PHE A 242 18.51 2.36 11.94
CA PHE A 242 18.04 2.85 10.66
C PHE A 242 19.11 2.77 9.57
N ASN A 243 20.31 3.22 9.85
CA ASN A 243 21.43 3.20 8.91
C ASN A 243 21.86 1.76 8.58
N GLU A 244 21.82 0.85 9.55
CA GLU A 244 22.14 -0.58 9.34
C GLU A 244 21.16 -1.21 8.34
N TYR A 245 19.85 -0.98 8.53
CA TYR A 245 18.83 -1.46 7.58
C TYR A 245 18.98 -0.80 6.21
N PHE A 246 19.28 0.50 6.17
CA PHE A 246 19.49 1.20 4.90
C PHE A 246 20.65 0.60 4.12
N GLU A 247 21.79 0.35 4.74
CA GLU A 247 22.93 -0.32 4.09
C GLU A 247 22.61 -1.72 3.60
N ILE A 248 21.90 -2.53 4.41
CA ILE A 248 21.46 -3.86 4.03
C ILE A 248 20.61 -3.80 2.76
N LEU A 249 19.56 -2.99 2.78
CA LEU A 249 18.62 -2.87 1.66
C LEU A 249 19.28 -2.27 0.41
N TRP A 250 20.16 -1.27 0.60
CA TRP A 250 20.92 -0.66 -0.49
C TRP A 250 21.82 -1.69 -1.20
N LYS A 251 22.56 -2.49 -0.43
CA LYS A 251 23.38 -3.58 -0.97
C LYS A 251 22.54 -4.56 -1.77
N GLU A 252 21.40 -4.99 -1.25
CA GLU A 252 20.51 -5.93 -1.92
C GLU A 252 19.95 -5.39 -3.25
N LEU A 253 19.69 -4.09 -3.36
CA LEU A 253 19.10 -3.49 -4.56
C LEU A 253 20.13 -3.09 -5.61
N TYR A 254 21.32 -2.66 -5.21
CA TYR A 254 22.26 -1.99 -6.12
C TYR A 254 23.60 -2.71 -6.29
N HIS A 255 23.93 -3.74 -5.49
CA HIS A 255 25.21 -4.44 -5.59
C HIS A 255 25.24 -5.63 -6.58
N GLU A 256 24.25 -5.79 -7.46
CA GLU A 256 24.29 -6.79 -8.55
C GLU A 256 24.79 -6.25 -9.90
N LYS A 257 25.49 -5.11 -9.90
CA LYS A 257 26.13 -4.63 -11.12
C LYS A 257 27.65 -4.78 -11.00
N HIS A 258 28.14 -6.01 -11.01
CA HIS A 258 29.51 -6.31 -11.49
C HIS A 258 29.63 -7.82 -11.68
#